data_55cb214aa0500d4db0c79e02892867b1
#
_entry.id   55cb214aa0500d4db0c79e02892867b1
#
_cell.length_a   1.000
_cell.length_b   1.000
_cell.length_c   1.000
_cell.angle_alpha   90.00
_cell.angle_beta   90.00
_cell.angle_gamma   90.00
#
_symmetry.space_group_name_H-M   'P 1'
#
loop_
_entity.id
_entity.type
_entity.pdbx_description
1 polymer ?
#
loop_
_entity_poly.entity_id
_entity_poly.type
_entity_poly.pdbx_seq_one_letter_code
_entity_poly.pdbx_strand_id
1 'polypeptide(L)'
;CSLPAGTTELDIPSELISLGIQWTTLQLDTLHKEFPNFTNIQDKQMCLLDPRGETELSCTDINNYKVCILGGILGSHPPRDRTKELKDKYPGLLVGKRLGSLQMSTDTACRCAHYILDKQIPFENIKFIDYPEIRFSKREAVEMPFRYIIDENTNKPILPDGMLKLMNKDSDQSIDDLF
;
A
#
# COMPACT_ATOMS: atom_id res chain seq x y z
N CYS A 1 4.35 1.62 -10.88
CA CYS A 1 5.09 0.64 -10.06
C CYS A 1 6.54 0.58 -10.51
N SER A 2 7.49 0.51 -9.57
CA SER A 2 8.90 0.22 -9.86
C SER A 2 9.16 -1.27 -9.64
N LEU A 3 9.63 -1.94 -10.68
CA LEU A 3 9.80 -3.39 -10.73
C LEU A 3 11.29 -3.77 -10.84
N PRO A 4 11.68 -5.01 -10.56
CA PRO A 4 13.06 -5.46 -10.70
C PRO A 4 13.61 -5.25 -12.12
N ALA A 5 14.93 -5.05 -12.22
CA ALA A 5 15.60 -5.01 -13.50
C ALA A 5 15.38 -6.33 -14.26
N GLY A 6 15.10 -6.24 -15.57
CA GLY A 6 14.79 -7.40 -16.42
C GLY A 6 13.30 -7.73 -16.54
N THR A 7 12.41 -7.08 -15.76
CA THR A 7 10.96 -7.20 -15.98
C THR A 7 10.60 -6.69 -17.37
N THR A 8 9.78 -7.44 -18.08
CA THR A 8 9.26 -7.11 -19.42
C THR A 8 7.74 -6.93 -19.35
N GLU A 9 7.14 -6.40 -20.42
CA GLU A 9 5.68 -6.25 -20.51
C GLU A 9 4.94 -7.59 -20.40
N LEU A 10 5.58 -8.68 -20.83
CA LEU A 10 5.01 -10.04 -20.74
C LEU A 10 4.87 -10.53 -19.30
N ASP A 11 5.63 -9.97 -18.37
CA ASP A 11 5.55 -10.30 -16.95
C ASP A 11 4.43 -9.54 -16.22
N ILE A 12 3.78 -8.57 -16.92
CA ILE A 12 2.72 -7.76 -16.35
C ILE A 12 1.36 -8.32 -16.77
N PRO A 13 0.47 -8.65 -15.82
CA PRO A 13 -0.88 -9.06 -16.15
C PRO A 13 -1.60 -8.04 -17.02
N SER A 14 -2.20 -8.49 -18.11
CA SER A 14 -2.91 -7.63 -19.09
C SER A 14 -4.03 -6.82 -18.45
N GLU A 15 -4.66 -7.35 -17.42
CA GLU A 15 -5.69 -6.69 -16.64
C GLU A 15 -5.16 -5.40 -15.97
N LEU A 16 -3.93 -5.44 -15.45
CA LEU A 16 -3.30 -4.27 -14.83
C LEU A 16 -2.98 -3.20 -15.88
N ILE A 17 -2.52 -3.60 -17.06
CA ILE A 17 -2.26 -2.69 -18.17
C ILE A 17 -3.57 -2.02 -18.61
N SER A 18 -4.65 -2.79 -18.74
CA SER A 18 -5.97 -2.28 -19.12
C SER A 18 -6.57 -1.28 -18.12
N LEU A 19 -6.18 -1.38 -16.85
CA LEU A 19 -6.52 -0.42 -15.79
C LEU A 19 -5.66 0.85 -15.82
N GLY A 20 -4.73 0.98 -16.77
CA GLY A 20 -3.87 2.14 -16.90
C GLY A 20 -2.70 2.20 -15.90
N ILE A 21 -2.33 1.06 -15.30
CA ILE A 21 -1.17 1.01 -14.43
C ILE A 21 0.09 1.22 -15.27
N GLN A 22 0.88 2.21 -14.88
CA GLN A 22 2.21 2.43 -15.43
C GLN A 22 3.25 1.71 -14.57
N TRP A 23 4.24 1.14 -15.21
CA TRP A 23 5.34 0.42 -14.57
C TRP A 23 6.68 0.81 -15.18
N THR A 24 7.75 0.61 -14.43
CA THR A 24 9.11 0.89 -14.88
C THR A 24 10.10 0.03 -14.11
N THR A 25 11.26 -0.20 -14.68
CA THR A 25 12.44 -0.77 -14.01
C THR A 25 13.41 0.33 -13.54
N LEU A 26 13.09 1.60 -13.81
CA LEU A 26 13.90 2.72 -13.37
C LEU A 26 13.86 2.91 -11.85
N GLN A 27 14.92 3.48 -11.34
CA GLN A 27 15.01 3.89 -9.95
C GLN A 27 14.35 5.25 -9.72
N LEU A 28 14.00 5.57 -8.46
CA LEU A 28 13.24 6.78 -8.11
C LEU A 28 13.91 8.07 -8.59
N ASP A 29 15.21 8.15 -8.51
CA ASP A 29 16.00 9.33 -8.93
C ASP A 29 16.06 9.51 -10.46
N THR A 30 15.69 8.49 -11.20
CA THR A 30 15.73 8.48 -12.68
C THR A 30 14.36 8.38 -13.33
N LEU A 31 13.27 8.37 -12.57
CA LEU A 31 11.88 8.28 -13.07
C LEU A 31 11.55 9.35 -14.11
N HIS A 32 12.12 10.54 -13.99
CA HIS A 32 11.91 11.64 -14.92
C HIS A 32 12.31 11.31 -16.38
N LYS A 33 13.12 10.29 -16.59
CA LYS A 33 13.55 9.86 -17.95
C LYS A 33 12.41 9.23 -18.75
N GLU A 34 11.49 8.54 -18.10
CA GLU A 34 10.34 7.90 -18.75
C GLU A 34 9.02 8.64 -18.48
N PHE A 35 8.94 9.31 -17.34
CA PHE A 35 7.71 9.97 -16.88
C PHE A 35 7.91 11.47 -16.74
N PRO A 36 7.46 12.28 -17.71
CA PRO A 36 7.64 13.74 -17.71
C PRO A 36 7.09 14.43 -16.45
N ASN A 37 6.05 13.86 -15.83
CA ASN A 37 5.46 14.40 -14.60
C ASN A 37 6.43 14.40 -13.42
N PHE A 38 7.52 13.64 -13.50
CA PHE A 38 8.59 13.58 -12.50
C PHE A 38 9.77 14.52 -12.79
N THR A 39 9.75 15.26 -13.90
CA THR A 39 10.88 16.09 -14.35
C THR A 39 11.20 17.25 -13.36
N ASN A 40 10.18 17.77 -12.68
CA ASN A 40 10.31 18.91 -11.77
C ASN A 40 10.16 18.53 -10.30
N ILE A 41 10.37 17.27 -9.95
CA ILE A 41 10.33 16.85 -8.54
C ILE A 41 11.65 17.23 -7.90
N GLN A 42 11.56 18.13 -6.93
CA GLN A 42 12.67 18.57 -6.11
C GLN A 42 12.84 17.65 -4.88
N ASP A 43 13.94 17.82 -4.18
CA ASP A 43 14.18 17.18 -2.89
C ASP A 43 13.01 17.39 -1.93
N LYS A 44 12.67 16.33 -1.17
CA LYS A 44 11.57 16.30 -0.20
C LYS A 44 10.14 16.46 -0.78
N GLN A 45 9.96 16.37 -2.09
CA GLN A 45 8.63 16.37 -2.70
C GLN A 45 8.04 14.97 -2.90
N MET A 46 8.75 13.93 -2.46
CA MET A 46 8.24 12.55 -2.42
C MET A 46 7.96 12.14 -0.98
N CYS A 47 6.73 11.75 -0.72
CA CYS A 47 6.30 11.20 0.56
C CYS A 47 6.47 9.67 0.54
N LEU A 48 7.17 9.11 1.53
CA LEU A 48 7.23 7.68 1.77
C LEU A 48 6.32 7.34 2.95
N LEU A 49 5.29 6.52 2.71
CA LEU A 49 4.47 6.00 3.79
C LEU A 49 5.25 4.97 4.60
N ASP A 50 5.58 5.35 5.81
CA ASP A 50 6.46 4.63 6.70
C ASP A 50 5.84 4.60 8.11
N PRO A 51 5.55 3.43 8.70
CA PRO A 51 5.02 3.33 10.06
C PRO A 51 5.89 4.04 11.11
N ARG A 52 7.17 4.24 10.82
CA ARG A 52 8.13 4.96 11.67
C ARG A 52 8.33 6.43 11.28
N GLY A 53 7.49 6.96 10.39
CA GLY A 53 7.50 8.38 10.02
C GLY A 53 7.34 9.27 11.26
N GLU A 54 8.11 10.37 11.32
CA GLU A 54 8.10 11.26 12.48
C GLU A 54 6.76 11.98 12.63
N THR A 55 6.13 12.30 11.50
CA THR A 55 4.86 13.03 11.46
C THR A 55 3.80 12.24 10.72
N GLU A 56 2.54 12.48 11.09
CA GLU A 56 1.40 11.89 10.37
C GLU A 56 1.15 12.59 9.03
N LEU A 57 0.63 11.82 8.06
CA LEU A 57 0.15 12.37 6.82
C LEU A 57 -1.11 13.21 7.10
N SER A 58 -1.14 14.42 6.57
CA SER A 58 -2.22 15.38 6.77
C SER A 58 -2.81 15.88 5.44
N CYS A 59 -4.01 16.46 5.50
CA CYS A 59 -4.68 17.01 4.31
C CYS A 59 -3.86 18.11 3.62
N THR A 60 -3.07 18.88 4.38
CA THR A 60 -2.21 19.95 3.83
C THR A 60 -1.02 19.43 3.06
N ASP A 61 -0.65 18.16 3.23
CA ASP A 61 0.49 17.54 2.58
C ASP A 61 0.32 17.39 1.07
N ILE A 62 -0.91 17.46 0.55
CA ILE A 62 -1.16 17.52 -0.91
C ILE A 62 -0.43 18.67 -1.60
N ASN A 63 -0.17 19.78 -0.89
CA ASN A 63 0.55 20.92 -1.41
C ASN A 63 2.07 20.74 -1.38
N ASN A 64 2.56 19.83 -0.54
CA ASN A 64 3.98 19.61 -0.30
C ASN A 64 4.54 18.46 -1.13
N TYR A 65 3.76 17.40 -1.34
CA TYR A 65 4.24 16.19 -2.01
C TYR A 65 3.58 16.01 -3.38
N LYS A 66 4.41 15.67 -4.37
CA LYS A 66 3.99 15.34 -5.74
C LYS A 66 3.79 13.84 -5.92
N VAL A 67 4.43 13.05 -5.08
CA VAL A 67 4.44 11.59 -5.16
C VAL A 67 4.27 11.01 -3.77
N CYS A 68 3.41 10.01 -3.65
CA CYS A 68 3.26 9.19 -2.46
C CYS A 68 3.76 7.76 -2.78
N ILE A 69 4.75 7.31 -2.03
CA ILE A 69 5.36 5.99 -2.21
C ILE A 69 4.85 5.08 -1.12
N LEU A 70 4.34 3.92 -1.53
CA LEU A 70 3.91 2.87 -0.62
C LEU A 70 4.88 1.68 -0.72
N GLY A 71 5.25 1.12 0.42
CA GLY A 71 5.99 -0.12 0.48
C GLY A 71 5.07 -1.30 0.12
N GLY A 72 5.42 -2.07 -0.91
CA GLY A 72 4.62 -3.22 -1.40
C GLY A 72 4.98 -4.55 -0.76
N ILE A 73 5.63 -4.58 0.41
CA ILE A 73 6.14 -5.82 0.97
C ILE A 73 5.60 -6.03 2.36
N LEU A 74 4.64 -6.92 2.44
CA LEU A 74 4.15 -7.56 3.65
C LEU A 74 5.30 -8.32 4.32
N GLY A 75 5.50 -8.01 5.59
CA GLY A 75 6.46 -8.51 6.51
C GLY A 75 7.29 -9.73 6.13
N SER A 76 8.60 -9.55 6.11
CA SER A 76 9.53 -10.68 6.17
C SER A 76 9.74 -11.08 7.62
N HIS A 77 9.91 -12.37 7.85
CA HIS A 77 10.38 -12.84 9.16
C HIS A 77 11.84 -13.30 9.01
N PRO A 78 12.81 -12.70 9.68
CA PRO A 78 12.69 -11.58 10.62
C PRO A 78 12.31 -10.25 9.94
N PRO A 79 11.70 -9.30 10.69
CA PRO A 79 11.26 -8.03 10.14
C PRO A 79 12.44 -7.24 9.55
N ARG A 80 12.34 -6.87 8.27
CA ARG A 80 13.35 -6.04 7.59
C ARG A 80 12.80 -4.63 7.40
N ASP A 81 13.58 -3.64 7.84
CA ASP A 81 13.22 -2.23 7.68
C ASP A 81 13.56 -1.74 6.25
N ARG A 82 12.66 -2.02 5.33
CA ARG A 82 12.83 -1.64 3.91
C ARG A 82 12.61 -0.16 3.66
N THR A 83 11.82 0.50 4.49
CA THR A 83 11.62 1.94 4.40
C THR A 83 12.91 2.67 4.76
N LYS A 84 13.64 2.18 5.76
CA LYS A 84 14.96 2.70 6.09
C LYS A 84 15.96 2.52 4.94
N GLU A 85 16.01 1.32 4.34
CA GLU A 85 16.89 1.06 3.20
C GLU A 85 16.60 2.01 2.03
N LEU A 86 15.32 2.31 1.78
CA LEU A 86 14.93 3.23 0.72
C LEU A 86 15.34 4.67 1.04
N LYS A 87 15.18 5.12 2.29
CA LYS A 87 15.63 6.44 2.74
C LYS A 87 17.15 6.58 2.67
N ASP A 88 17.88 5.56 3.10
CA ASP A 88 19.35 5.53 3.07
C ASP A 88 19.87 5.55 1.62
N LYS A 89 19.14 4.92 0.70
CA LYS A 89 19.49 4.91 -0.73
C LYS A 89 19.24 6.25 -1.43
N TYR A 90 18.23 7.01 -0.98
CA TYR A 90 17.83 8.29 -1.59
C TYR A 90 17.80 9.42 -0.55
N PRO A 91 18.97 9.79 0.01
CA PRO A 91 19.04 10.80 1.06
C PRO A 91 18.56 12.16 0.53
N GLY A 92 17.69 12.81 1.30
CA GLY A 92 17.12 14.12 0.96
C GLY A 92 15.95 14.09 -0.02
N LEU A 93 15.72 12.99 -0.77
CA LEU A 93 14.63 12.89 -1.74
C LEU A 93 13.29 12.57 -1.07
N LEU A 94 13.30 11.74 -0.04
CA LEU A 94 12.13 11.17 0.60
C LEU A 94 11.84 11.79 1.97
N VAL A 95 10.55 12.04 2.23
CA VAL A 95 10.06 12.42 3.56
C VAL A 95 9.15 11.28 4.07
N GLY A 96 9.50 10.71 5.23
CA GLY A 96 8.67 9.66 5.86
C GLY A 96 7.45 10.27 6.54
N LYS A 97 6.27 9.77 6.20
CA LYS A 97 5.00 10.08 6.86
C LYS A 97 4.33 8.80 7.31
N ARG A 98 3.65 8.83 8.47
CA ARG A 98 2.91 7.67 8.97
C ARG A 98 1.40 7.84 8.81
N LEU A 99 0.70 6.72 8.83
CA LEU A 99 -0.75 6.62 8.87
C LEU A 99 -1.16 5.97 10.22
N GLY A 100 -0.99 6.74 11.30
CA GLY A 100 -1.18 6.23 12.65
C GLY A 100 -0.09 5.25 13.08
N SER A 101 -0.34 4.49 14.16
CA SER A 101 0.62 3.60 14.81
C SER A 101 0.46 2.12 14.43
N LEU A 102 -0.67 1.72 13.88
CA LEU A 102 -0.95 0.33 13.51
C LEU A 102 -0.67 0.08 12.03
N GLN A 103 -0.14 -1.10 11.77
CA GLN A 103 0.18 -1.53 10.40
C GLN A 103 -1.10 -1.74 9.58
N MET A 104 -1.04 -1.31 8.33
CA MET A 104 -2.09 -1.50 7.33
C MET A 104 -1.57 -2.36 6.17
N SER A 105 -2.48 -3.05 5.47
CA SER A 105 -2.16 -3.61 4.16
C SER A 105 -1.89 -2.49 3.14
N THR A 106 -1.17 -2.78 2.07
CA THR A 106 -0.80 -1.75 1.07
C THR A 106 -2.01 -1.09 0.42
N ASP A 107 -3.06 -1.85 0.13
CA ASP A 107 -4.32 -1.34 -0.42
C ASP A 107 -5.05 -0.42 0.57
N THR A 108 -5.10 -0.80 1.85
CA THR A 108 -5.67 0.04 2.91
C THR A 108 -4.87 1.33 3.09
N ALA A 109 -3.54 1.26 3.10
CA ALA A 109 -2.67 2.43 3.19
C ALA A 109 -2.85 3.37 1.99
N CYS A 110 -2.97 2.81 0.77
CA CYS A 110 -3.24 3.57 -0.44
C CYS A 110 -4.59 4.30 -0.36
N ARG A 111 -5.65 3.60 0.05
CA ARG A 111 -6.99 4.18 0.23
C ARG A 111 -7.01 5.26 1.32
N CYS A 112 -6.31 5.03 2.42
CA CYS A 112 -6.19 5.99 3.51
C CYS A 112 -5.50 7.27 3.03
N ALA A 113 -4.37 7.15 2.33
CA ALA A 113 -3.67 8.29 1.73
C ALA A 113 -4.56 9.06 0.74
N HIS A 114 -5.31 8.36 -0.12
CA HIS A 114 -6.28 8.98 -1.02
C HIS A 114 -7.38 9.75 -0.26
N TYR A 115 -7.91 9.19 0.84
CA TYR A 115 -8.91 9.89 1.65
C TYR A 115 -8.33 11.18 2.24
N ILE A 116 -7.11 11.14 2.77
CA ILE A 116 -6.47 12.32 3.38
C ILE A 116 -6.13 13.37 2.32
N LEU A 117 -5.44 12.96 1.24
CA LEU A 117 -4.89 13.90 0.28
C LEU A 117 -5.93 14.41 -0.72
N ASP A 118 -6.72 13.52 -1.32
CA ASP A 118 -7.64 13.89 -2.40
C ASP A 118 -9.05 14.21 -1.87
N LYS A 119 -9.55 13.43 -0.90
CA LYS A 119 -10.88 13.67 -0.32
C LYS A 119 -10.85 14.68 0.83
N GLN A 120 -9.66 15.10 1.28
CA GLN A 120 -9.46 16.04 2.38
C GLN A 120 -10.14 15.59 3.67
N ILE A 121 -10.17 14.28 3.93
CA ILE A 121 -10.69 13.68 5.16
C ILE A 121 -9.52 13.51 6.11
N PRO A 122 -9.49 14.22 7.26
CA PRO A 122 -8.44 14.05 8.26
C PRO A 122 -8.36 12.61 8.76
N PHE A 123 -7.15 12.15 9.10
CA PHE A 123 -6.91 10.78 9.54
C PHE A 123 -7.81 10.36 10.71
N GLU A 124 -8.03 11.26 11.67
CA GLU A 124 -8.87 11.04 12.85
C GLU A 124 -10.36 10.84 12.52
N ASN A 125 -10.80 11.25 11.34
CA ASN A 125 -12.18 11.09 10.88
C ASN A 125 -12.39 9.80 10.06
N ILE A 126 -11.31 9.07 9.75
CA ILE A 126 -11.38 7.78 9.07
C ILE A 126 -11.67 6.70 10.09
N LYS A 127 -12.73 5.92 9.87
CA LYS A 127 -13.09 4.82 10.76
C LYS A 127 -12.35 3.55 10.40
N PHE A 128 -11.78 2.91 11.40
CA PHE A 128 -10.99 1.69 11.25
C PHE A 128 -11.54 0.54 12.08
N ILE A 129 -11.24 -0.67 11.64
CA ILE A 129 -11.36 -1.91 12.39
C ILE A 129 -10.00 -2.59 12.45
N ASP A 130 -9.59 -2.99 13.66
CA ASP A 130 -8.30 -3.59 13.90
C ASP A 130 -8.45 -5.11 14.01
N TYR A 131 -7.64 -5.84 13.24
CA TYR A 131 -7.59 -7.31 13.26
C TYR A 131 -8.97 -7.97 13.11
N PRO A 132 -9.80 -7.59 12.09
CA PRO A 132 -11.15 -8.12 11.97
C PRO A 132 -11.15 -9.61 11.70
N GLU A 133 -12.08 -10.32 12.31
CA GLU A 133 -12.35 -11.72 12.03
C GLU A 133 -13.30 -11.84 10.82
N ILE A 134 -12.87 -12.56 9.79
CA ILE A 134 -13.70 -12.90 8.62
C ILE A 134 -14.20 -14.34 8.78
N ARG A 135 -15.51 -14.52 8.83
CA ARG A 135 -16.14 -15.84 8.94
C ARG A 135 -16.59 -16.33 7.57
N PHE A 136 -16.11 -17.49 7.16
CA PHE A 136 -16.51 -18.19 5.94
C PHE A 136 -17.59 -19.22 6.22
N SER A 137 -17.58 -19.86 7.40
CA SER A 137 -18.57 -20.83 7.84
C SER A 137 -18.78 -20.75 9.36
N LYS A 138 -19.66 -21.63 9.89
CA LYS A 138 -19.86 -21.75 11.36
C LYS A 138 -18.61 -22.24 12.10
N ARG A 139 -17.71 -22.93 11.39
CA ARG A 139 -16.51 -23.57 11.98
C ARG A 139 -15.21 -22.93 11.54
N GLU A 140 -15.29 -21.97 10.62
CA GLU A 140 -14.11 -21.42 9.96
C GLU A 140 -14.14 -19.90 9.97
N ALA A 141 -13.13 -19.33 10.58
CA ALA A 141 -12.91 -17.90 10.65
C ALA A 141 -11.39 -17.61 10.55
N VAL A 142 -11.04 -16.51 9.90
CA VAL A 142 -9.67 -16.04 9.76
C VAL A 142 -9.57 -14.66 10.37
N GLU A 143 -8.65 -14.47 11.31
CA GLU A 143 -8.29 -13.16 11.83
C GLU A 143 -7.36 -12.46 10.82
N MET A 144 -7.75 -11.27 10.39
CA MET A 144 -6.96 -10.47 9.46
C MET A 144 -5.84 -9.75 10.20
N PRO A 145 -4.60 -9.74 9.67
CA PRO A 145 -3.41 -9.35 10.44
C PRO A 145 -3.18 -7.84 10.56
N PHE A 146 -4.10 -7.00 10.04
CA PHE A 146 -3.88 -5.56 9.92
C PHE A 146 -5.08 -4.73 10.39
N ARG A 147 -4.85 -3.41 10.42
CA ARG A 147 -5.91 -2.39 10.48
C ARG A 147 -6.50 -2.19 9.08
N TYR A 148 -7.83 -2.06 8.99
CA TYR A 148 -8.58 -1.82 7.76
C TYR A 148 -9.56 -0.65 7.92
N ILE A 149 -9.85 0.06 6.83
CA ILE A 149 -10.92 1.06 6.80
C ILE A 149 -12.27 0.34 6.82
N ILE A 150 -13.22 0.87 7.58
CA ILE A 150 -14.60 0.37 7.63
C ILE A 150 -15.44 0.99 6.50
N ASP A 151 -16.21 0.15 5.81
CA ASP A 151 -17.35 0.61 5.05
C ASP A 151 -18.50 0.97 6.02
N GLU A 152 -18.86 2.23 6.09
CA GLU A 152 -19.86 2.73 7.04
C GLU A 152 -21.27 2.15 6.81
N ASN A 153 -21.59 1.70 5.59
CA ASN A 153 -22.89 1.12 5.29
C ASN A 153 -23.01 -0.33 5.76
N THR A 154 -21.91 -1.08 5.66
CA THR A 154 -21.89 -2.52 5.96
C THR A 154 -21.24 -2.83 7.30
N ASN A 155 -20.53 -1.86 7.89
CA ASN A 155 -19.71 -2.01 9.10
C ASN A 155 -18.68 -3.15 8.99
N LYS A 156 -18.17 -3.38 7.76
CA LYS A 156 -17.17 -4.41 7.44
C LYS A 156 -15.88 -3.76 6.95
N PRO A 157 -14.73 -4.47 7.05
CA PRO A 157 -13.50 -3.98 6.45
C PRO A 157 -13.65 -3.85 4.94
N ILE A 158 -13.13 -2.75 4.38
CA ILE A 158 -13.02 -2.60 2.93
C ILE A 158 -11.81 -3.41 2.49
N LEU A 159 -12.03 -4.42 1.65
CA LEU A 159 -11.01 -5.31 1.11
C LEU A 159 -10.98 -5.19 -0.42
N PRO A 160 -9.87 -5.55 -1.07
CA PRO A 160 -9.79 -5.64 -2.52
C PRO A 160 -10.83 -6.60 -3.11
N ASP A 161 -11.34 -6.26 -4.29
CA ASP A 161 -12.28 -7.11 -5.00
C ASP A 161 -11.69 -8.50 -5.26
N GLY A 162 -12.47 -9.53 -4.98
CA GLY A 162 -12.06 -10.92 -5.14
C GLY A 162 -11.26 -11.51 -3.96
N MET A 163 -10.74 -10.70 -3.04
CA MET A 163 -9.94 -11.19 -1.92
C MET A 163 -10.70 -12.22 -1.06
N LEU A 164 -11.95 -11.95 -0.71
CA LEU A 164 -12.76 -12.90 0.06
C LEU A 164 -13.00 -14.22 -0.68
N LYS A 165 -13.16 -14.18 -2.00
CA LYS A 165 -13.30 -15.40 -2.82
C LYS A 165 -12.02 -16.22 -2.84
N LEU A 166 -10.86 -15.53 -2.93
CA LEU A 166 -9.56 -16.19 -2.90
C LEU A 166 -9.34 -16.87 -1.54
N MET A 167 -9.55 -16.14 -0.46
CA MET A 167 -9.39 -16.66 0.91
C MET A 167 -10.30 -17.87 1.17
N ASN A 168 -11.57 -17.82 0.73
CA ASN A 168 -12.50 -18.94 0.88
C ASN A 168 -12.05 -20.17 0.07
N LYS A 169 -11.49 -19.95 -1.13
CA LYS A 169 -10.96 -21.07 -1.95
C LYS A 169 -9.73 -21.72 -1.29
N ASP A 170 -8.87 -20.91 -0.70
CA ASP A 170 -7.65 -21.42 -0.03
C ASP A 170 -8.01 -22.18 1.26
N SER A 171 -9.10 -21.80 1.94
CA SER A 171 -9.61 -22.50 3.12
C SER A 171 -10.20 -23.88 2.81
N ASP A 172 -10.78 -24.05 1.63
CA ASP A 172 -11.34 -25.33 1.16
C ASP A 172 -10.25 -26.32 0.68
N GLN A 173 -8.98 -25.87 0.53
CA GLN A 173 -7.89 -26.77 0.18
C GLN A 173 -7.48 -27.59 1.39
N SER A 174 -7.74 -28.89 1.34
CA SER A 174 -7.28 -29.85 2.35
C SER A 174 -5.77 -29.93 2.39
N ILE A 175 -5.19 -30.16 3.58
CA ILE A 175 -3.75 -30.44 3.73
C ILE A 175 -3.32 -31.64 2.91
N ASP A 176 -4.23 -32.57 2.61
CA ASP A 176 -4.00 -33.77 1.78
C ASP A 176 -3.73 -33.44 0.31
N ASP A 177 -4.08 -32.24 -0.17
CA ASP A 177 -3.79 -31.78 -1.53
C ASP A 177 -2.38 -31.15 -1.68
N LEU A 178 -1.61 -31.08 -0.60
CA LEU A 178 -0.28 -30.48 -0.55
C LEU A 178 0.87 -31.51 -0.54
N PHE A 179 0.56 -32.83 -0.57
CA PHE A 179 1.56 -33.92 -0.57
C PHE A 179 1.39 -34.89 -1.72
#